data_b15369294d0235f3a8b3045b622f72ff
#
_entry.id   b15369294d0235f3a8b3045b622f72ff
#
_cell.length_a   1.000
_cell.length_b   1.000
_cell.length_c   1.000
_cell.angle_alpha   90.00
_cell.angle_beta   90.00
_cell.angle_gamma   90.00
#
_symmetry.space_group_name_H-M   'P 1'
#
loop_
_entity.id
_entity.type
_entity.pdbx_description
1 polymer ?
#
loop_
_entity_poly.entity_id
_entity_poly.type
_entity_poly.pdbx_seq_one_letter_code
_entity_poly.pdbx_strand_id
1 'polypeptide(L)'
;MDASEYKEYIFGMLFLKRMSDLFDQEQEHLAKDLKSRGMSEKQIAAQLANPDKYTFFVPEKSHWSKIRHLKTNVGSGLNKALEALEDANVEALQDVLKHINFNRKIGQRTLDDDTLANFVQNFEKIPLRDENFEFPDLLGAAYEYLIKFFADSAGKKAGEFYTPADVVRTLVE
;
A
#
# COMPACT_ATOMS: atom_id res chain seq x y z
N MET A 1 -24.36 5.73 -4.42
CA MET A 1 -22.95 5.93 -4.07
C MET A 1 -22.16 5.16 -5.10
N ASP A 2 -21.31 5.82 -5.86
CA ASP A 2 -20.57 5.18 -6.94
C ASP A 2 -19.42 4.34 -6.34
N ALA A 3 -19.44 3.03 -6.63
CA ALA A 3 -18.40 2.11 -6.14
C ALA A 3 -16.99 2.51 -6.61
N SER A 4 -16.90 3.18 -7.77
CA SER A 4 -15.63 3.68 -8.33
C SER A 4 -14.93 4.71 -7.45
N GLU A 5 -15.68 5.44 -6.61
CA GLU A 5 -15.13 6.45 -5.69
C GLU A 5 -14.29 5.83 -4.55
N TYR A 6 -14.49 4.53 -4.25
CA TYR A 6 -13.76 3.82 -3.21
C TYR A 6 -12.45 3.19 -3.67
N LYS A 7 -12.22 3.06 -4.97
CA LYS A 7 -11.02 2.38 -5.51
C LYS A 7 -9.72 2.98 -4.98
N GLU A 8 -9.63 4.31 -4.91
CA GLU A 8 -8.43 5.02 -4.45
C GLU A 8 -8.17 4.76 -2.97
N TYR A 9 -9.23 4.70 -2.14
CA TYR A 9 -9.13 4.36 -0.72
C TYR A 9 -8.65 2.92 -0.51
N ILE A 10 -9.24 1.99 -1.26
CA ILE A 10 -8.85 0.56 -1.20
C ILE A 10 -7.40 0.42 -1.64
N PHE A 11 -7.02 1.06 -2.74
CA PHE A 11 -5.65 0.98 -3.26
C PHE A 11 -4.64 1.61 -2.30
N GLY A 12 -4.90 2.81 -1.77
CA GLY A 12 -4.03 3.46 -0.79
C GLY A 12 -3.83 2.61 0.47
N MET A 13 -4.90 1.98 0.97
CA MET A 13 -4.84 1.10 2.13
C MET A 13 -4.07 -0.18 1.84
N LEU A 14 -4.35 -0.81 0.69
CA LEU A 14 -3.63 -1.99 0.21
C LEU A 14 -2.14 -1.70 0.06
N PHE A 15 -1.80 -0.53 -0.51
CA PHE A 15 -0.42 -0.11 -0.71
C PHE A 15 0.31 0.06 0.63
N LEU A 16 -0.26 0.81 1.58
CA LEU A 16 0.32 1.01 2.92
C LEU A 16 0.52 -0.33 3.64
N LYS A 17 -0.48 -1.21 3.59
CA LYS A 17 -0.40 -2.52 4.24
C LYS A 17 0.65 -3.40 3.59
N ARG A 18 0.67 -3.49 2.25
CA ARG A 18 1.63 -4.31 1.51
C ARG A 18 3.06 -3.83 1.73
N MET A 19 3.33 -2.52 1.63
CA MET A 19 4.66 -1.98 1.84
C MET A 19 5.17 -2.26 3.27
N SER A 20 4.28 -2.14 4.26
CA SER A 20 4.63 -2.46 5.64
C SER A 20 4.95 -3.95 5.84
N ASP A 21 4.13 -4.85 5.29
CA ASP A 21 4.34 -6.29 5.42
C ASP A 21 5.62 -6.77 4.69
N LEU A 22 5.91 -6.19 3.52
CA LEU A 22 7.14 -6.45 2.77
C LEU A 22 8.37 -5.97 3.52
N PHE A 23 8.31 -4.74 4.07
CA PHE A 23 9.38 -4.17 4.86
C PHE A 23 9.70 -5.02 6.10
N ASP A 24 8.67 -5.48 6.83
CA ASP A 24 8.84 -6.38 7.96
C ASP A 24 9.50 -7.70 7.55
N GLN A 25 9.09 -8.27 6.43
CA GLN A 25 9.66 -9.49 5.87
C GLN A 25 11.14 -9.31 5.50
N GLU A 26 11.49 -8.21 4.83
CA GLU A 26 12.88 -7.87 4.50
C GLU A 26 13.72 -7.63 5.76
N GLN A 27 13.16 -6.97 6.79
CA GLN A 27 13.84 -6.78 8.08
C GLN A 27 14.13 -8.12 8.77
N GLU A 28 13.13 -9.02 8.81
CA GLU A 28 13.29 -10.34 9.42
C GLU A 28 14.40 -11.15 8.71
N HIS A 29 14.41 -11.15 7.37
CA HIS A 29 15.43 -11.84 6.58
C HIS A 29 16.83 -11.24 6.80
N LEU A 30 16.94 -9.91 6.75
CA LEU A 30 18.21 -9.22 6.98
C LEU A 30 18.74 -9.48 8.40
N ALA A 31 17.88 -9.37 9.42
CA ALA A 31 18.27 -9.63 10.80
C ALA A 31 18.79 -11.06 10.99
N LYS A 32 18.11 -12.04 10.39
CA LYS A 32 18.51 -13.45 10.44
C LYS A 32 19.88 -13.69 9.76
N ASP A 33 20.09 -13.10 8.60
CA ASP A 33 21.36 -13.21 7.86
C ASP A 33 22.52 -12.58 8.66
N LEU A 34 22.35 -11.34 9.15
CA LEU A 34 23.37 -10.64 9.94
C LEU A 34 23.71 -11.40 11.24
N LYS A 35 22.70 -11.98 11.89
CA LYS A 35 22.89 -12.82 13.09
C LYS A 35 23.69 -14.09 12.77
N SER A 36 23.43 -14.74 11.63
CA SER A 36 24.18 -15.92 11.18
C SER A 36 25.65 -15.62 10.90
N ARG A 37 25.96 -14.39 10.52
CA ARG A 37 27.34 -13.87 10.32
C ARG A 37 28.03 -13.45 11.62
N GLY A 38 27.40 -13.63 12.79
CA GLY A 38 27.99 -13.34 14.09
C GLY A 38 28.02 -11.86 14.47
N MET A 39 27.20 -11.02 13.82
CA MET A 39 27.15 -9.59 14.16
C MET A 39 26.47 -9.38 15.52
N SER A 40 26.96 -8.38 16.26
CA SER A 40 26.36 -7.98 17.54
C SER A 40 24.98 -7.31 17.33
N GLU A 41 24.12 -7.34 18.33
CA GLU A 41 22.78 -6.72 18.27
C GLU A 41 22.85 -5.21 17.90
N LYS A 42 23.86 -4.50 18.41
CA LYS A 42 24.09 -3.08 18.07
C LYS A 42 24.41 -2.88 16.59
N GLN A 43 25.22 -3.77 16.01
CA GLN A 43 25.56 -3.71 14.58
C GLN A 43 24.34 -4.08 13.73
N ILE A 44 23.57 -5.10 14.14
CA ILE A 44 22.33 -5.50 13.46
C ILE A 44 21.35 -4.32 13.47
N ALA A 45 21.10 -3.69 14.62
CA ALA A 45 20.20 -2.54 14.71
C ALA A 45 20.62 -1.39 13.80
N ALA A 46 21.93 -1.10 13.69
CA ALA A 46 22.45 -0.07 12.80
C ALA A 46 22.22 -0.41 11.31
N GLN A 47 22.36 -1.68 10.93
CA GLN A 47 22.08 -2.15 9.56
C GLN A 47 20.59 -2.12 9.23
N LEU A 48 19.74 -2.52 10.17
CA LEU A 48 18.28 -2.47 10.00
C LEU A 48 17.72 -1.05 9.89
N ALA A 49 18.41 -0.06 10.43
CA ALA A 49 18.04 1.35 10.31
C ALA A 49 18.47 2.01 8.99
N ASN A 50 19.26 1.31 8.15
CA ASN A 50 19.75 1.86 6.89
C ASN A 50 18.71 1.69 5.78
N PRO A 51 18.15 2.80 5.21
CA PRO A 51 17.16 2.72 4.12
C PRO A 51 17.63 1.96 2.87
N ASP A 52 18.92 2.04 2.53
CA ASP A 52 19.51 1.41 1.34
C ASP A 52 19.49 -0.13 1.36
N LYS A 53 19.05 -0.72 2.47
CA LYS A 53 18.94 -2.17 2.63
C LYS A 53 17.61 -2.75 2.21
N TYR A 54 16.66 -1.90 1.81
CA TYR A 54 15.28 -2.29 1.53
C TYR A 54 14.89 -1.93 0.11
N THR A 55 14.01 -2.72 -0.46
CA THR A 55 13.36 -2.41 -1.74
C THR A 55 12.55 -1.13 -1.63
N PHE A 56 11.81 -1.00 -0.52
CA PHE A 56 11.10 0.22 -0.12
C PHE A 56 11.33 0.46 1.37
N PHE A 57 11.83 1.63 1.72
CA PHE A 57 11.95 2.00 3.12
C PHE A 57 10.62 2.52 3.66
N VAL A 58 10.15 1.95 4.76
CA VAL A 58 8.90 2.36 5.40
C VAL A 58 9.19 3.17 6.67
N PRO A 59 8.98 4.51 6.64
CA PRO A 59 9.11 5.34 7.82
C PRO A 59 8.15 4.91 8.94
N GLU A 60 8.51 5.18 10.20
CA GLU A 60 7.72 4.77 11.37
C GLU A 60 6.24 5.21 11.27
N LYS A 61 5.99 6.45 10.81
CA LYS A 61 4.62 6.99 10.66
C LYS A 61 3.81 6.33 9.55
N SER A 62 4.48 5.66 8.59
CA SER A 62 3.85 4.93 7.48
C SER A 62 3.73 3.45 7.77
N HIS A 63 4.36 2.97 8.85
CA HIS A 63 4.36 1.58 9.23
C HIS A 63 3.00 1.15 9.79
N TRP A 64 2.54 -0.03 9.37
CA TRP A 64 1.20 -0.53 9.73
C TRP A 64 0.99 -0.63 11.25
N SER A 65 2.04 -0.93 12.01
CA SER A 65 2.00 -0.95 13.48
C SER A 65 1.56 0.37 14.10
N LYS A 66 1.71 1.50 13.41
CA LYS A 66 1.23 2.81 13.85
C LYS A 66 -0.15 3.12 13.25
N ILE A 67 -0.34 2.82 11.96
CA ILE A 67 -1.59 3.07 11.24
C ILE A 67 -2.78 2.38 11.92
N ARG A 68 -2.62 1.13 12.34
CA ARG A 68 -3.69 0.35 13.00
C ARG A 68 -4.21 0.95 14.31
N HIS A 69 -3.49 1.88 14.91
CA HIS A 69 -3.85 2.55 16.15
C HIS A 69 -4.48 3.94 15.95
N LEU A 70 -4.63 4.38 14.71
CA LEU A 70 -5.32 5.64 14.40
C LEU A 70 -6.80 5.56 14.79
N LYS A 71 -7.27 6.52 15.60
CA LYS A 71 -8.67 6.59 16.06
C LYS A 71 -9.31 7.95 15.84
N THR A 72 -8.50 8.98 15.66
CA THR A 72 -8.93 10.36 15.45
C THR A 72 -8.14 10.97 14.31
N ASN A 73 -8.76 11.82 13.51
CA ASN A 73 -8.17 12.40 12.30
C ASN A 73 -7.55 11.31 11.39
N VAL A 74 -8.24 10.18 11.29
CA VAL A 74 -7.73 8.96 10.63
C VAL A 74 -7.35 9.26 9.18
N GLY A 75 -8.22 9.95 8.42
CA GLY A 75 -7.93 10.32 7.04
C GLY A 75 -6.67 11.17 6.90
N SER A 76 -6.47 12.15 7.79
CA SER A 76 -5.24 12.97 7.79
C SER A 76 -4.01 12.17 8.19
N GLY A 77 -4.15 11.21 9.11
CA GLY A 77 -3.08 10.28 9.49
C GLY A 77 -2.64 9.40 8.32
N LEU A 78 -3.60 8.84 7.59
CA LEU A 78 -3.36 8.02 6.41
C LEU A 78 -2.70 8.82 5.27
N ASN A 79 -3.17 10.06 5.02
CA ASN A 79 -2.55 10.94 4.02
C ASN A 79 -1.08 11.22 4.35
N LYS A 80 -0.78 11.56 5.62
CA LYS A 80 0.60 11.77 6.09
C LYS A 80 1.46 10.51 6.02
N ALA A 81 0.86 9.33 6.19
CA ALA A 81 1.55 8.06 6.03
C ALA A 81 1.94 7.81 4.56
N LEU A 82 1.03 8.07 3.62
CA LEU A 82 1.32 7.97 2.18
C LEU A 82 2.40 8.97 1.74
N GLU A 83 2.27 10.24 2.14
CA GLU A 83 3.26 11.28 1.86
C GLU A 83 4.65 10.89 2.36
N ALA A 84 4.75 10.41 3.61
CA ALA A 84 6.01 9.99 4.17
C ALA A 84 6.63 8.78 3.48
N LEU A 85 5.80 7.84 3.03
CA LEU A 85 6.25 6.68 2.28
C LEU A 85 6.80 7.11 0.91
N GLU A 86 6.10 8.02 0.22
CA GLU A 86 6.57 8.58 -1.05
C GLU A 86 7.87 9.36 -0.89
N ASP A 87 7.94 10.26 0.11
CA ASP A 87 9.14 11.06 0.40
C ASP A 87 10.39 10.20 0.71
N ALA A 88 10.19 9.06 1.38
CA ALA A 88 11.27 8.14 1.69
C ALA A 88 11.72 7.28 0.50
N ASN A 89 10.93 7.24 -0.58
CA ASN A 89 11.17 6.40 -1.77
C ASN A 89 10.97 7.18 -3.07
N VAL A 90 11.46 8.41 -3.13
CA VAL A 90 11.21 9.35 -4.25
C VAL A 90 11.57 8.76 -5.61
N GLU A 91 12.68 8.02 -5.71
CA GLU A 91 13.11 7.43 -6.99
C GLU A 91 12.08 6.46 -7.58
N ALA A 92 11.35 5.74 -6.72
CA ALA A 92 10.39 4.73 -7.15
C ALA A 92 8.92 5.20 -7.10
N LEU A 93 8.58 6.12 -6.19
CA LEU A 93 7.20 6.48 -5.86
C LEU A 93 6.84 7.94 -6.15
N GLN A 94 7.72 8.73 -6.81
CA GLN A 94 7.42 10.12 -7.12
C GLN A 94 6.10 10.25 -7.88
N ASP A 95 5.19 11.07 -7.36
CA ASP A 95 3.86 11.36 -7.91
C ASP A 95 2.90 10.15 -8.04
N VAL A 96 3.25 9.00 -7.41
CA VAL A 96 2.40 7.79 -7.44
C VAL A 96 1.26 7.86 -6.44
N LEU A 97 1.51 8.37 -5.24
CA LEU A 97 0.56 8.33 -4.11
C LEU A 97 -0.17 9.65 -3.85
N LYS A 98 0.30 10.76 -4.40
CA LYS A 98 -0.22 12.13 -4.16
C LYS A 98 -1.69 12.34 -4.50
N HIS A 99 -2.24 11.57 -5.43
CA HIS A 99 -3.65 11.68 -5.82
C HIS A 99 -4.59 10.96 -4.85
N ILE A 100 -4.06 10.11 -3.96
CA ILE A 100 -4.84 9.39 -2.95
C ILE A 100 -5.08 10.33 -1.77
N ASN A 101 -6.34 10.62 -1.48
CA ASN A 101 -6.72 11.52 -0.40
C ASN A 101 -7.90 10.97 0.41
N PHE A 102 -7.61 10.45 1.59
CA PHE A 102 -8.60 9.89 2.51
C PHE A 102 -9.57 10.92 3.11
N ASN A 103 -9.31 12.21 2.92
CA ASN A 103 -10.23 13.30 3.30
C ASN A 103 -11.07 13.80 2.12
N ARG A 104 -10.96 13.17 0.94
CA ARG A 104 -11.76 13.52 -0.23
C ARG A 104 -13.24 13.24 0.04
N LYS A 105 -14.12 14.07 -0.52
CA LYS A 105 -15.55 13.82 -0.46
C LYS A 105 -15.94 12.67 -1.40
N ILE A 106 -16.72 11.74 -0.87
CA ILE A 106 -17.43 10.70 -1.62
C ILE A 106 -18.89 11.16 -1.70
N GLY A 107 -19.32 11.61 -2.87
CA GLY A 107 -20.58 12.32 -3.02
C GLY A 107 -20.55 13.66 -2.25
N GLN A 108 -21.41 13.81 -1.25
CA GLN A 108 -21.49 15.03 -0.43
C GLN A 108 -20.77 14.95 0.93
N ARG A 109 -20.21 13.79 1.29
CA ARG A 109 -19.63 13.53 2.62
C ARG A 109 -18.22 12.97 2.53
N THR A 110 -17.38 13.34 3.48
CA THR A 110 -16.12 12.61 3.75
C THR A 110 -16.43 11.35 4.55
N LEU A 111 -15.59 10.33 4.44
CA LEU A 111 -15.63 9.21 5.37
C LEU A 111 -15.24 9.70 6.77
N ASP A 112 -16.04 9.31 7.77
CA ASP A 112 -15.74 9.62 9.16
C ASP A 112 -14.61 8.75 9.71
N ASP A 113 -14.07 9.16 10.85
CA ASP A 113 -12.95 8.46 11.51
C ASP A 113 -13.31 7.02 11.87
N ASP A 114 -14.54 6.75 12.31
CA ASP A 114 -14.98 5.41 12.69
C ASP A 114 -15.01 4.48 11.46
N THR A 115 -15.51 4.96 10.33
CA THR A 115 -15.53 4.21 9.07
C THR A 115 -14.12 3.91 8.58
N LEU A 116 -13.21 4.90 8.60
CA LEU A 116 -11.82 4.73 8.20
C LEU A 116 -11.07 3.80 9.17
N ALA A 117 -11.27 3.93 10.48
CA ALA A 117 -10.68 3.05 11.47
C ALA A 117 -11.14 1.59 11.31
N ASN A 118 -12.43 1.37 11.05
CA ASN A 118 -12.97 0.03 10.74
C ASN A 118 -12.36 -0.53 9.45
N PHE A 119 -12.12 0.31 8.45
CA PHE A 119 -11.47 -0.07 7.21
C PHE A 119 -10.02 -0.53 7.47
N VAL A 120 -9.24 0.23 8.26
CA VAL A 120 -7.91 -0.17 8.72
C VAL A 120 -7.94 -1.51 9.44
N GLN A 121 -8.89 -1.71 10.38
CA GLN A 121 -9.02 -2.96 11.14
C GLN A 121 -9.36 -4.18 10.26
N ASN A 122 -10.06 -3.98 9.16
CA ASN A 122 -10.34 -5.05 8.21
C ASN A 122 -9.09 -5.42 7.41
N PHE A 123 -8.28 -4.43 6.99
CA PHE A 123 -7.00 -4.69 6.34
C PHE A 123 -5.96 -5.33 7.25
N GLU A 124 -6.00 -5.06 8.57
CA GLU A 124 -5.14 -5.74 9.57
C GLU A 124 -5.21 -7.26 9.48
N LYS A 125 -6.38 -7.80 9.15
CA LYS A 125 -6.65 -9.24 9.09
C LYS A 125 -6.11 -9.90 7.82
N ILE A 126 -5.65 -9.10 6.85
CA ILE A 126 -5.20 -9.58 5.54
C ILE A 126 -3.67 -9.60 5.54
N PRO A 127 -3.02 -10.79 5.58
CA PRO A 127 -1.57 -10.87 5.45
C PRO A 127 -1.17 -10.64 3.99
N LEU A 128 -0.31 -9.64 3.76
CA LEU A 128 0.16 -9.26 2.42
C LEU A 128 1.68 -9.47 2.26
N ARG A 129 2.21 -10.57 2.81
CA ARG A 129 3.59 -11.01 2.63
C ARG A 129 3.75 -11.82 1.34
N ASP A 130 4.96 -11.93 0.80
CA ASP A 130 5.24 -12.69 -0.44
C ASP A 130 4.82 -14.16 -0.34
N GLU A 131 5.03 -14.79 0.81
CA GLU A 131 4.64 -16.16 1.08
C GLU A 131 3.14 -16.45 0.97
N ASN A 132 2.31 -15.40 0.98
CA ASN A 132 0.86 -15.50 0.89
C ASN A 132 0.35 -15.41 -0.56
N PHE A 133 1.24 -15.23 -1.55
CA PHE A 133 0.86 -15.02 -2.94
C PHE A 133 1.61 -15.94 -3.89
N GLU A 134 0.88 -16.39 -4.92
CA GLU A 134 1.43 -17.26 -5.99
C GLU A 134 2.18 -16.44 -7.07
N PHE A 135 2.08 -15.09 -7.04
CA PHE A 135 2.68 -14.22 -8.06
C PHE A 135 3.32 -12.97 -7.45
N PRO A 136 4.44 -12.51 -8.05
CA PRO A 136 5.24 -11.41 -7.49
C PRO A 136 4.54 -10.04 -7.53
N ASP A 137 3.69 -9.77 -8.52
CA ASP A 137 3.03 -8.47 -8.73
C ASP A 137 1.62 -8.41 -8.16
N LEU A 138 1.51 -8.52 -6.83
CA LEU A 138 0.23 -8.37 -6.15
C LEU A 138 -0.42 -7.00 -6.35
N LEU A 139 0.38 -5.93 -6.30
CA LEU A 139 -0.16 -4.57 -6.40
C LEU A 139 -0.70 -4.27 -7.78
N GLY A 140 0.01 -4.70 -8.84
CA GLY A 140 -0.46 -4.60 -10.22
C GLY A 140 -1.74 -5.40 -10.44
N ALA A 141 -1.77 -6.66 -10.00
CA ALA A 141 -2.95 -7.51 -10.12
C ALA A 141 -4.17 -6.95 -9.34
N ALA A 142 -3.95 -6.44 -8.12
CA ALA A 142 -5.01 -5.81 -7.34
C ALA A 142 -5.53 -4.53 -8.01
N TYR A 143 -4.64 -3.72 -8.57
CA TYR A 143 -5.01 -2.51 -9.29
C TYR A 143 -5.83 -2.82 -10.54
N GLU A 144 -5.40 -3.78 -11.36
CA GLU A 144 -6.15 -4.25 -12.53
C GLU A 144 -7.53 -4.79 -12.14
N TYR A 145 -7.59 -5.61 -11.08
CA TYR A 145 -8.86 -6.12 -10.56
C TYR A 145 -9.80 -4.99 -10.14
N LEU A 146 -9.30 -3.99 -9.40
CA LEU A 146 -10.10 -2.85 -8.97
C LEU A 146 -10.61 -2.02 -10.16
N ILE A 147 -9.75 -1.76 -11.16
CA ILE A 147 -10.17 -1.05 -12.38
C ILE A 147 -11.28 -1.83 -13.08
N LYS A 148 -11.10 -3.12 -13.30
CA LYS A 148 -12.09 -3.99 -13.95
C LYS A 148 -13.41 -4.02 -13.18
N PHE A 149 -13.35 -4.27 -11.87
CA PHE A 149 -14.53 -4.35 -11.01
C PHE A 149 -15.33 -3.04 -11.00
N PHE A 150 -14.64 -1.91 -10.90
CA PHE A 150 -15.29 -0.60 -10.89
C PHE A 150 -15.70 -0.12 -12.27
N ALA A 151 -15.04 -0.56 -13.35
CA ALA A 151 -15.50 -0.33 -14.71
C ALA A 151 -16.86 -0.99 -14.95
N ASP A 152 -17.02 -2.23 -14.52
CA ASP A 152 -18.27 -2.97 -14.64
C ASP A 152 -19.42 -2.34 -13.82
N SER A 153 -19.10 -1.78 -12.64
CA SER A 153 -20.09 -1.16 -11.75
C SER A 153 -20.48 0.28 -12.11
N ALA A 154 -19.58 1.04 -12.73
CA ALA A 154 -19.78 2.45 -13.08
C ALA A 154 -20.30 2.67 -14.51
N GLY A 155 -20.50 1.61 -15.30
CA GLY A 155 -20.88 1.69 -16.70
C GLY A 155 -19.78 2.27 -17.59
N LYS A 156 -20.13 2.62 -18.83
CA LYS A 156 -19.19 2.97 -19.92
C LYS A 156 -18.09 4.01 -19.60
N LYS A 157 -18.25 4.83 -18.55
CA LYS A 157 -17.29 5.90 -18.24
C LYS A 157 -15.98 5.41 -17.58
N ALA A 158 -15.99 4.27 -16.88
CA ALA A 158 -14.81 3.77 -16.19
C ALA A 158 -13.98 2.79 -17.06
N GLY A 159 -14.57 2.22 -18.11
CA GLY A 159 -13.92 1.28 -19.01
C GLY A 159 -13.15 1.90 -20.18
N GLU A 160 -13.26 3.22 -20.38
CA GLU A 160 -12.67 3.89 -21.54
C GLU A 160 -11.13 3.91 -21.55
N PHE A 161 -10.49 3.59 -20.42
CA PHE A 161 -9.02 3.63 -20.27
C PHE A 161 -8.40 2.27 -19.87
N TYR A 162 -9.21 1.21 -19.82
CA TYR A 162 -8.70 -0.11 -19.46
C TYR A 162 -8.52 -0.99 -20.69
N THR A 163 -7.27 -1.36 -20.97
CA THR A 163 -6.95 -2.38 -21.96
C THR A 163 -6.70 -3.70 -21.23
N PRO A 164 -7.52 -4.75 -21.46
CA PRO A 164 -7.31 -6.05 -20.83
C PRO A 164 -5.90 -6.59 -21.06
N ALA A 165 -5.29 -7.21 -20.02
CA ALA A 165 -3.93 -7.74 -20.08
C ALA A 165 -3.71 -8.72 -21.25
N ASP A 166 -4.72 -9.53 -21.59
CA ASP A 166 -4.68 -10.45 -22.73
C ASP A 166 -4.55 -9.73 -24.09
N VAL A 167 -5.18 -8.55 -24.22
CA VAL A 167 -5.06 -7.71 -25.42
C VAL A 167 -3.66 -7.09 -25.50
N VAL A 168 -3.14 -6.60 -24.37
CA VAL A 168 -1.77 -6.07 -24.28
C VAL A 168 -0.76 -7.15 -24.66
N ARG A 169 -0.91 -8.35 -24.12
CA ARG A 169 -0.03 -9.49 -24.44
C ARG A 169 -0.04 -9.79 -25.92
N THR A 170 -1.22 -9.81 -26.57
CA THR A 170 -1.35 -10.07 -28.02
C THR A 170 -0.72 -8.96 -28.90
N LEU A 171 -0.62 -7.73 -28.39
CA LEU A 171 -0.05 -6.60 -29.13
C LEU A 171 1.49 -6.51 -28.98
N VAL A 172 2.07 -7.17 -27.97
CA VAL A 172 3.50 -7.09 -27.63
C VAL A 172 4.26 -8.35 -28.07
N GLU A 173 3.58 -9.46 -28.34
CA GLU A 173 4.10 -10.68 -28.99
C GLU A 173 4.19 -10.49 -30.53
#